data_9fc7a92a5b99913b901af53f5e090e23
#
_entry.id   9fc7a92a5b99913b901af53f5e090e23
#
_cell.length_a   1.000
_cell.length_b   1.000
_cell.length_c   1.000
_cell.angle_alpha   90.00
_cell.angle_beta   90.00
_cell.angle_gamma   90.00
#
_symmetry.space_group_name_H-M   'P 1'
#
loop_
_entity.id
_entity.type
_entity.pdbx_description
1 polymer ?
#
loop_
_entity_poly.entity_id
_entity_poly.type
_entity_poly.pdbx_seq_one_letter_code
_entity_poly.pdbx_strand_id
1 'polypeptide(L)'
;MQFFLNIIKSILPKSWLKKIRPFGHGFLAYLAALWYMFPAKKMTVIGITGTSGKSTTTQILSKILNQAGFQTGYITTVEFFDGRKTQLNKHGMSMPGRFLLQRELAEMVAVGCTHAIVECTSEGLSQNRHLGIDFDVALITNLKEAHLEAHGGFENYKQAKAKLFKALEHSNKKHKIIGFNQEDEHADFFGAFKATEQFGVNLKHANLKVLNNTTEFELQGNTYKVHLPGEFNTYNAAMAITCANKLGVVDTKVIQEALDQIIEIPGRMQLIENNKGIQVYLDYAPEPHGMNSALKAVSLMPHQKLIHVFGSTGGHRDTSKRFEFGKISSNYADTIIITNDDVYDSEPGEIAADIEKGIAENQGRKENIKVLTILDRKEAIQTAIQLAKPGDILIITGKGSEQFLVLPGNQRIQWDEKRTIEELLK
;
A
#
# COMPACT_ATOMS: atom_id res chain seq x y z
N MET A 1 8.63 25.29 17.03
CA MET A 1 8.39 23.92 17.54
C MET A 1 9.59 23.00 17.29
N GLN A 2 10.15 22.96 16.06
CA GLN A 2 11.34 22.14 15.72
C GLN A 2 12.58 22.51 16.54
N PHE A 3 12.79 23.79 16.81
CA PHE A 3 13.90 24.33 17.61
C PHE A 3 13.83 23.83 19.07
N PHE A 4 12.67 23.89 19.71
CA PHE A 4 12.46 23.38 21.08
C PHE A 4 12.67 21.86 21.16
N LEU A 5 12.21 21.11 20.16
CA LEU A 5 12.42 19.65 20.10
C LEU A 5 13.91 19.28 19.93
N ASN A 6 14.68 20.10 19.22
CA ASN A 6 16.11 19.87 19.06
C ASN A 6 16.89 20.15 20.37
N ILE A 7 16.50 21.16 21.14
CA ILE A 7 17.07 21.42 22.47
C ILE A 7 16.78 20.27 23.45
N ILE A 8 15.53 19.76 23.46
CA ILE A 8 15.17 18.61 24.31
C ILE A 8 15.96 17.35 23.90
N LYS A 9 16.19 17.13 22.60
CA LYS A 9 16.98 16.01 22.09
C LYS A 9 18.47 16.10 22.45
N SER A 10 19.02 17.30 22.64
CA SER A 10 20.42 17.48 23.01
C SER A 10 20.68 17.34 24.51
N ILE A 11 19.64 17.48 25.34
CA ILE A 11 19.77 17.49 26.80
C ILE A 11 19.43 16.11 27.42
N LEU A 12 18.54 15.32 26.79
CA LEU A 12 18.09 14.06 27.37
C LEU A 12 18.86 12.84 26.84
N PRO A 13 19.24 11.85 27.68
CA PRO A 13 19.86 10.61 27.25
C PRO A 13 18.96 9.86 26.25
N LYS A 14 19.58 9.24 25.22
CA LYS A 14 18.84 8.50 24.16
C LYS A 14 17.88 7.44 24.71
N SER A 15 18.21 6.82 25.85
CA SER A 15 17.37 5.82 26.55
C SER A 15 16.08 6.43 27.14
N TRP A 16 16.17 7.65 27.68
CA TRP A 16 15.01 8.39 28.19
C TRP A 16 14.12 8.90 27.07
N LEU A 17 14.73 9.41 26.01
CA LEU A 17 14.00 9.81 24.81
C LEU A 17 13.19 8.66 24.21
N LYS A 18 13.72 7.43 24.24
CA LYS A 18 13.02 6.22 23.75
C LYS A 18 11.79 5.90 24.58
N LYS A 19 11.83 6.11 25.91
CA LYS A 19 10.70 5.90 26.82
C LYS A 19 9.66 7.01 26.77
N ILE A 20 10.07 8.28 26.63
CA ILE A 20 9.18 9.45 26.65
C ILE A 20 8.51 9.68 25.27
N ARG A 21 9.17 9.31 24.15
CA ARG A 21 8.62 9.45 22.79
C ARG A 21 7.18 8.96 22.62
N PRO A 22 6.77 7.77 23.07
CA PRO A 22 5.39 7.30 22.88
C PRO A 22 4.36 8.20 23.58
N PHE A 23 4.67 8.70 24.81
CA PHE A 23 3.81 9.62 25.53
C PHE A 23 3.70 10.99 24.86
N GLY A 24 4.84 11.56 24.45
CA GLY A 24 4.86 12.81 23.68
C GLY A 24 4.13 12.69 22.33
N HIS A 25 4.24 11.54 21.69
CA HIS A 25 3.52 11.25 20.48
C HIS A 25 2.00 11.16 20.67
N GLY A 26 1.54 10.53 21.75
CA GLY A 26 0.13 10.47 22.12
C GLY A 26 -0.44 11.83 22.48
N PHE A 27 0.26 12.59 23.33
CA PHE A 27 -0.13 13.94 23.72
C PHE A 27 -0.30 14.86 22.51
N LEU A 28 0.66 14.87 21.58
CA LEU A 28 0.59 15.67 20.35
C LEU A 28 -0.56 15.25 19.43
N ALA A 29 -0.94 13.97 19.42
CA ALA A 29 -2.07 13.50 18.64
C ALA A 29 -3.40 14.02 19.19
N TYR A 30 -3.59 13.96 20.52
CA TYR A 30 -4.77 14.54 21.17
C TYR A 30 -4.81 16.06 21.07
N LEU A 31 -3.66 16.73 21.15
CA LEU A 31 -3.58 18.19 20.98
C LEU A 31 -3.98 18.58 19.55
N ALA A 32 -3.54 17.83 18.55
CA ALA A 32 -3.96 18.05 17.16
C ALA A 32 -5.47 17.80 16.99
N ALA A 33 -6.01 16.72 17.57
CA ALA A 33 -7.44 16.43 17.50
C ALA A 33 -8.27 17.54 18.18
N LEU A 34 -7.81 18.04 19.34
CA LEU A 34 -8.45 19.17 20.03
C LEU A 34 -8.40 20.46 19.19
N TRP A 35 -7.24 20.76 18.59
CA TRP A 35 -7.06 21.93 17.74
C TRP A 35 -8.04 21.99 16.56
N TYR A 36 -8.32 20.81 15.96
CA TYR A 36 -9.28 20.66 14.88
C TYR A 36 -10.68 20.23 15.36
N MET A 37 -10.98 20.36 16.68
CA MET A 37 -12.28 20.08 17.28
C MET A 37 -12.78 18.64 17.02
N PHE A 38 -11.89 17.64 17.09
CA PHE A 38 -12.21 16.22 16.95
C PHE A 38 -13.04 15.89 15.69
N PRO A 39 -12.56 16.16 14.47
CA PRO A 39 -13.35 16.01 13.25
C PRO A 39 -13.91 14.60 13.05
N ALA A 40 -13.18 13.56 13.49
CA ALA A 40 -13.58 12.17 13.42
C ALA A 40 -14.92 11.87 14.12
N LYS A 41 -15.34 12.68 15.11
CA LYS A 41 -16.62 12.51 15.78
C LYS A 41 -17.82 12.84 14.91
N LYS A 42 -17.61 13.59 13.82
CA LYS A 42 -18.66 14.09 12.92
C LYS A 42 -18.88 13.19 11.70
N MET A 43 -18.08 12.14 11.52
CA MET A 43 -18.11 11.24 10.37
C MET A 43 -18.05 9.80 10.84
N THR A 44 -18.46 8.86 9.99
CA THR A 44 -18.10 7.45 10.09
C THR A 44 -16.65 7.29 9.65
N VAL A 45 -15.76 6.82 10.52
CA VAL A 45 -14.33 6.70 10.22
C VAL A 45 -13.91 5.24 10.11
N ILE A 46 -13.36 4.90 8.96
CA ILE A 46 -12.92 3.56 8.60
C ILE A 46 -11.39 3.53 8.61
N GLY A 47 -10.79 2.72 9.47
CA GLY A 47 -9.36 2.46 9.48
C GLY A 47 -9.03 1.20 8.69
N ILE A 48 -8.08 1.28 7.75
CA ILE A 48 -7.63 0.11 6.96
C ILE A 48 -6.14 -0.11 7.21
N THR A 49 -5.80 -1.28 7.75
CA THR A 49 -4.41 -1.73 7.90
C THR A 49 -4.15 -3.01 7.11
N GLY A 50 -2.92 -3.47 7.11
CA GLY A 50 -2.47 -4.69 6.41
C GLY A 50 -1.04 -4.54 5.91
N THR A 51 -0.46 -5.63 5.43
CA THR A 51 0.86 -5.58 4.78
C THR A 51 0.73 -4.98 3.38
N SER A 52 -0.15 -5.52 2.55
CA SER A 52 -0.44 -5.08 1.18
C SER A 52 -1.94 -4.80 0.99
N GLY A 53 -2.33 -4.16 -0.12
CA GLY A 53 -3.74 -3.97 -0.50
C GLY A 53 -4.48 -2.80 0.15
N LYS A 54 -3.91 -2.13 1.16
CA LYS A 54 -4.54 -1.02 1.91
C LYS A 54 -5.08 0.10 1.03
N SER A 55 -4.23 0.71 0.21
CA SER A 55 -4.60 1.83 -0.67
C SER A 55 -5.66 1.40 -1.70
N THR A 56 -5.51 0.20 -2.27
CA THR A 56 -6.47 -0.36 -3.22
C THR A 56 -7.84 -0.57 -2.58
N THR A 57 -7.89 -1.23 -1.42
CA THR A 57 -9.15 -1.43 -0.67
C THR A 57 -9.78 -0.09 -0.28
N THR A 58 -8.97 0.90 0.11
CA THR A 58 -9.43 2.26 0.44
C THR A 58 -10.12 2.92 -0.74
N GLN A 59 -9.48 2.91 -1.92
CA GLN A 59 -10.03 3.56 -3.11
C GLN A 59 -11.29 2.84 -3.63
N ILE A 60 -11.29 1.49 -3.63
CA ILE A 60 -12.47 0.71 -3.98
C ILE A 60 -13.64 1.04 -3.04
N LEU A 61 -13.42 0.98 -1.73
CA LEU A 61 -14.46 1.27 -0.74
C LEU A 61 -14.98 2.71 -0.87
N SER A 62 -14.09 3.68 -1.03
CA SER A 62 -14.48 5.09 -1.24
C SER A 62 -15.36 5.24 -2.49
N LYS A 63 -15.01 4.56 -3.58
CA LYS A 63 -15.77 4.62 -4.82
C LYS A 63 -17.17 4.03 -4.65
N ILE A 64 -17.29 2.88 -3.99
CA ILE A 64 -18.58 2.24 -3.70
C ILE A 64 -19.46 3.15 -2.82
N LEU A 65 -18.89 3.70 -1.74
CA LEU A 65 -19.63 4.57 -0.83
C LEU A 65 -20.10 5.87 -1.54
N ASN A 66 -19.22 6.51 -2.33
CA ASN A 66 -19.60 7.71 -3.09
C ASN A 66 -20.67 7.41 -4.15
N GLN A 67 -20.59 6.27 -4.87
CA GLN A 67 -21.61 5.84 -5.83
C GLN A 67 -22.96 5.60 -5.15
N ALA A 68 -22.95 5.12 -3.91
CA ALA A 68 -24.16 4.94 -3.09
C ALA A 68 -24.68 6.24 -2.45
N GLY A 69 -24.06 7.40 -2.71
CA GLY A 69 -24.48 8.71 -2.19
C GLY A 69 -23.90 9.09 -0.83
N PHE A 70 -22.98 8.28 -0.28
CA PHE A 70 -22.24 8.63 0.95
C PHE A 70 -21.00 9.45 0.60
N GLN A 71 -21.04 10.76 0.78
CA GLN A 71 -19.87 11.61 0.50
C GLN A 71 -18.68 11.17 1.36
N THR A 72 -17.66 10.57 0.72
CA THR A 72 -16.57 9.86 1.37
C THR A 72 -15.22 10.41 0.93
N GLY A 73 -14.41 10.87 1.88
CA GLY A 73 -13.02 11.22 1.64
C GLY A 73 -12.06 10.11 2.08
N TYR A 74 -10.78 10.19 1.68
CA TYR A 74 -9.76 9.24 2.12
C TYR A 74 -8.35 9.82 2.19
N ILE A 75 -7.51 9.15 2.99
CA ILE A 75 -6.08 9.43 3.17
C ILE A 75 -5.30 8.14 2.93
N THR A 76 -4.48 8.10 1.86
CA THR A 76 -3.68 6.93 1.49
C THR A 76 -2.21 7.28 1.27
N THR A 77 -1.39 6.25 1.02
CA THR A 77 0.00 6.42 0.56
C THR A 77 0.06 7.12 -0.80
N VAL A 78 -0.90 6.84 -1.68
CA VAL A 78 -0.94 7.30 -3.06
C VAL A 78 -1.38 8.76 -3.12
N GLU A 79 -2.52 9.07 -2.50
CA GLU A 79 -3.19 10.36 -2.63
C GLU A 79 -4.14 10.62 -1.48
N PHE A 80 -4.54 11.87 -1.33
CA PHE A 80 -5.59 12.32 -0.42
C PHE A 80 -6.77 12.81 -1.25
N PHE A 81 -7.97 12.43 -0.85
CA PHE A 81 -9.22 12.85 -1.45
C PHE A 81 -10.11 13.45 -0.37
N ASP A 82 -10.41 14.72 -0.47
CA ASP A 82 -11.22 15.44 0.52
C ASP A 82 -12.74 15.25 0.35
N GLY A 83 -13.18 14.45 -0.63
CA GLY A 83 -14.56 14.29 -1.03
C GLY A 83 -14.95 15.11 -2.27
N ARG A 84 -14.05 15.95 -2.79
CA ARG A 84 -14.23 16.76 -4.01
C ARG A 84 -12.99 16.78 -4.89
N LYS A 85 -11.80 16.87 -4.30
CA LYS A 85 -10.51 16.99 -5.00
C LYS A 85 -9.54 15.93 -4.56
N THR A 86 -8.86 15.35 -5.52
CA THR A 86 -7.74 14.43 -5.29
C THR A 86 -6.42 15.21 -5.34
N GLN A 87 -5.52 14.93 -4.40
CA GLN A 87 -4.17 15.47 -4.35
C GLN A 87 -3.18 14.33 -4.14
N LEU A 88 -2.16 14.22 -5.01
CA LEU A 88 -1.08 13.26 -4.80
C LEU A 88 -0.40 13.48 -3.46
N ASN A 89 -0.08 12.39 -2.77
CA ASN A 89 0.59 12.43 -1.48
C ASN A 89 2.07 12.81 -1.65
N LYS A 90 2.39 14.10 -1.52
CA LYS A 90 3.75 14.64 -1.62
C LYS A 90 4.59 14.43 -0.35
N HIS A 91 4.01 13.84 0.71
CA HIS A 91 4.69 13.70 2.01
C HIS A 91 5.48 12.40 2.14
N GLY A 92 5.26 11.43 1.25
CA GLY A 92 5.92 10.12 1.29
C GLY A 92 5.59 9.29 2.54
N MET A 93 4.44 9.55 3.17
CA MET A 93 3.97 8.84 4.35
C MET A 93 2.50 8.47 4.18
N SER A 94 2.19 7.19 4.29
CA SER A 94 0.82 6.67 4.14
C SER A 94 -0.12 7.21 5.22
N MET A 95 0.33 7.24 6.46
CA MET A 95 -0.38 7.86 7.57
C MET A 95 0.37 9.14 7.94
N PRO A 96 -0.11 10.33 7.54
CA PRO A 96 0.62 11.58 7.72
C PRO A 96 0.81 11.96 9.18
N GLY A 97 1.62 13.01 9.42
CA GLY A 97 1.83 13.53 10.78
C GLY A 97 0.50 13.97 11.44
N ARG A 98 0.44 13.93 12.74
CA ARG A 98 -0.76 14.09 13.57
C ARG A 98 -1.60 15.31 13.23
N PHE A 99 -0.96 16.47 13.07
CA PHE A 99 -1.64 17.72 12.72
C PHE A 99 -2.18 17.69 11.29
N LEU A 100 -1.41 17.14 10.36
CA LEU A 100 -1.83 16.99 8.96
C LEU A 100 -3.00 16.02 8.86
N LEU A 101 -2.94 14.88 9.56
CA LEU A 101 -4.03 13.90 9.59
C LEU A 101 -5.34 14.51 10.10
N GLN A 102 -5.29 15.26 11.20
CA GLN A 102 -6.49 15.92 11.76
C GLN A 102 -6.98 17.06 10.88
N ARG A 103 -6.07 17.78 10.19
CA ARG A 103 -6.44 18.81 9.20
C ARG A 103 -7.20 18.21 8.04
N GLU A 104 -6.68 17.14 7.42
CA GLU A 104 -7.35 16.47 6.30
C GLU A 104 -8.75 15.97 6.70
N LEU A 105 -8.90 15.39 7.90
CA LEU A 105 -10.21 15.01 8.43
C LEU A 105 -11.13 16.22 8.65
N ALA A 106 -10.60 17.35 9.09
CA ALA A 106 -11.40 18.58 9.25
C ALA A 106 -11.80 19.18 7.90
N GLU A 107 -10.95 19.11 6.89
CA GLU A 107 -11.27 19.52 5.51
C GLU A 107 -12.40 18.64 4.92
N MET A 108 -12.36 17.30 5.13
CA MET A 108 -13.46 16.41 4.76
C MET A 108 -14.79 16.81 5.41
N VAL A 109 -14.77 17.10 6.71
CA VAL A 109 -15.98 17.61 7.41
C VAL A 109 -16.47 18.91 6.81
N ALA A 110 -15.57 19.86 6.49
CA ALA A 110 -15.92 21.17 5.96
C ALA A 110 -16.57 21.09 4.57
N VAL A 111 -16.23 20.10 3.75
CA VAL A 111 -16.86 19.91 2.43
C VAL A 111 -18.10 19.02 2.49
N GLY A 112 -18.47 18.50 3.66
CA GLY A 112 -19.70 17.74 3.88
C GLY A 112 -19.54 16.22 3.81
N CYS A 113 -18.31 15.67 3.94
CA CYS A 113 -18.13 14.23 4.01
C CYS A 113 -18.86 13.64 5.22
N THR A 114 -19.57 12.55 4.97
CA THR A 114 -20.20 11.71 6.00
C THR A 114 -19.34 10.56 6.42
N HIS A 115 -18.37 10.18 5.57
CA HIS A 115 -17.45 9.07 5.77
C HIS A 115 -16.01 9.51 5.48
N ALA A 116 -15.06 8.95 6.24
CA ALA A 116 -13.62 9.13 6.02
C ALA A 116 -12.92 7.78 6.11
N ILE A 117 -12.02 7.49 5.16
CA ILE A 117 -11.22 6.27 5.16
C ILE A 117 -9.76 6.63 5.39
N VAL A 118 -9.13 6.02 6.39
CA VAL A 118 -7.74 6.29 6.79
C VAL A 118 -6.90 5.04 6.59
N GLU A 119 -5.93 5.09 5.69
CA GLU A 119 -4.90 4.06 5.58
C GLU A 119 -3.97 4.12 6.80
N CYS A 120 -3.99 3.06 7.63
CA CYS A 120 -3.25 2.96 8.87
C CYS A 120 -2.03 2.06 8.73
N THR A 121 -0.83 2.66 8.64
CA THR A 121 0.42 1.90 8.58
C THR A 121 0.89 1.47 9.96
N SER A 122 1.67 0.38 10.02
CA SER A 122 2.24 -0.11 11.28
C SER A 122 3.13 0.93 11.98
N GLU A 123 3.91 1.69 11.22
CA GLU A 123 4.73 2.78 11.77
C GLU A 123 3.87 3.92 12.31
N GLY A 124 2.83 4.34 11.57
CA GLY A 124 1.90 5.38 12.00
C GLY A 124 1.18 5.00 13.29
N LEU A 125 0.73 3.75 13.39
CA LEU A 125 0.10 3.18 14.58
C LEU A 125 1.10 3.06 15.75
N SER A 126 2.34 2.62 15.50
CA SER A 126 3.41 2.58 16.51
C SER A 126 3.72 3.95 17.08
N GLN A 127 3.69 4.98 16.24
CA GLN A 127 3.90 6.37 16.62
C GLN A 127 2.64 7.05 17.19
N ASN A 128 1.58 6.29 17.44
CA ASN A 128 0.32 6.79 18.01
C ASN A 128 -0.33 7.93 17.20
N ARG A 129 -0.19 7.91 15.86
CA ARG A 129 -0.78 8.95 14.99
C ARG A 129 -2.31 8.85 14.92
N HIS A 130 -2.86 7.68 15.21
CA HIS A 130 -4.30 7.37 15.23
C HIS A 130 -5.03 7.89 16.47
N LEU A 131 -4.31 8.27 17.52
CA LEU A 131 -4.96 8.76 18.74
C LEU A 131 -5.74 10.06 18.50
N GLY A 132 -6.90 10.17 19.13
CA GLY A 132 -7.85 11.26 18.89
C GLY A 132 -8.77 11.03 17.68
N ILE A 133 -8.72 9.83 17.06
CA ILE A 133 -9.67 9.38 16.05
C ILE A 133 -10.56 8.30 16.68
N ASP A 134 -11.87 8.55 16.70
CA ASP A 134 -12.88 7.56 17.06
C ASP A 134 -13.25 6.76 15.79
N PHE A 135 -12.75 5.51 15.68
CA PHE A 135 -13.05 4.64 14.54
C PHE A 135 -14.41 3.96 14.72
N ASP A 136 -15.14 3.82 13.63
CA ASP A 136 -16.35 2.99 13.51
C ASP A 136 -16.01 1.62 12.91
N VAL A 137 -15.00 1.56 12.05
CA VAL A 137 -14.60 0.34 11.35
C VAL A 137 -13.07 0.16 11.42
N ALA A 138 -12.62 -1.06 11.68
CA ALA A 138 -11.23 -1.49 11.56
C ALA A 138 -11.12 -2.68 10.62
N LEU A 139 -10.37 -2.52 9.53
CA LEU A 139 -10.13 -3.56 8.55
C LEU A 139 -8.66 -3.96 8.51
N ILE A 140 -8.41 -5.26 8.32
CA ILE A 140 -7.09 -5.77 7.95
C ILE A 140 -7.16 -6.58 6.67
N THR A 141 -6.40 -6.18 5.67
CA THR A 141 -6.36 -6.85 4.36
C THR A 141 -5.61 -8.17 4.42
N ASN A 142 -4.43 -8.18 5.03
CA ASN A 142 -3.57 -9.34 5.26
C ASN A 142 -2.45 -9.00 6.23
N LEU A 143 -1.79 -10.04 6.78
CA LEU A 143 -0.60 -9.88 7.59
C LEU A 143 0.49 -10.86 7.13
N LYS A 144 1.54 -10.33 6.52
CA LYS A 144 2.72 -11.09 6.08
C LYS A 144 3.98 -10.43 6.63
N GLU A 145 5.09 -11.16 6.67
CA GLU A 145 6.36 -10.60 7.13
C GLU A 145 6.77 -9.37 6.31
N ALA A 146 7.00 -8.28 7.01
CA ALA A 146 7.45 -7.01 6.45
C ALA A 146 7.95 -6.10 7.57
N HIS A 147 8.88 -5.17 7.26
CA HIS A 147 9.38 -4.17 8.21
C HIS A 147 9.91 -4.76 9.54
N LEU A 148 10.49 -5.97 9.52
CA LEU A 148 10.89 -6.69 10.73
C LEU A 148 11.93 -5.91 11.55
N GLU A 149 12.92 -5.31 10.91
CA GLU A 149 13.93 -4.50 11.60
C GLU A 149 13.34 -3.24 12.24
N ALA A 150 12.44 -2.55 11.56
CA ALA A 150 11.83 -1.32 12.06
C ALA A 150 10.99 -1.56 13.34
N HIS A 151 10.41 -2.76 13.45
CA HIS A 151 9.59 -3.16 14.59
C HIS A 151 10.33 -4.02 15.63
N GLY A 152 11.52 -4.54 15.30
CA GLY A 152 12.24 -5.48 16.15
C GLY A 152 11.58 -6.86 16.19
N GLY A 153 11.04 -7.32 15.04
CA GLY A 153 10.45 -8.62 14.83
C GLY A 153 8.97 -8.62 14.48
N PHE A 154 8.52 -9.78 13.98
CA PHE A 154 7.17 -9.96 13.45
C PHE A 154 6.06 -9.74 14.48
N GLU A 155 6.24 -10.24 15.72
CA GLU A 155 5.23 -10.07 16.77
C GLU A 155 4.97 -8.59 17.09
N ASN A 156 6.02 -7.77 17.16
CA ASN A 156 5.89 -6.34 17.37
C ASN A 156 5.18 -5.66 16.19
N TYR A 157 5.46 -6.10 14.97
CA TYR A 157 4.77 -5.63 13.76
C TYR A 157 3.27 -5.97 13.80
N LYS A 158 2.90 -7.20 14.18
CA LYS A 158 1.52 -7.62 14.39
C LYS A 158 0.84 -6.77 15.47
N GLN A 159 1.49 -6.59 16.63
CA GLN A 159 0.98 -5.75 17.71
C GLN A 159 0.85 -4.28 17.32
N ALA A 160 1.73 -3.77 16.43
CA ALA A 160 1.60 -2.42 15.91
C ALA A 160 0.31 -2.24 15.11
N LYS A 161 -0.04 -3.19 14.24
CA LYS A 161 -1.32 -3.18 13.49
C LYS A 161 -2.53 -3.38 14.41
N ALA A 162 -2.40 -4.21 15.44
CA ALA A 162 -3.45 -4.45 16.43
C ALA A 162 -3.87 -3.17 17.19
N LYS A 163 -3.03 -2.11 17.21
CA LYS A 163 -3.41 -0.82 17.80
C LYS A 163 -4.64 -0.18 17.13
N LEU A 164 -4.88 -0.42 15.84
CA LEU A 164 -6.10 0.03 15.18
C LEU A 164 -7.34 -0.63 15.80
N PHE A 165 -7.28 -1.94 16.02
CA PHE A 165 -8.39 -2.72 16.61
C PHE A 165 -8.61 -2.34 18.07
N LYS A 166 -7.53 -2.13 18.83
CA LYS A 166 -7.60 -1.60 20.21
C LYS A 166 -8.23 -0.19 20.23
N ALA A 167 -7.89 0.66 19.26
CA ALA A 167 -8.49 1.98 19.14
C ALA A 167 -10.00 1.89 18.84
N LEU A 168 -10.42 0.93 17.99
CA LEU A 168 -11.83 0.66 17.74
C LEU A 168 -12.56 0.19 19.02
N GLU A 169 -11.99 -0.76 19.77
CA GLU A 169 -12.57 -1.23 21.04
C GLU A 169 -12.84 -0.08 22.02
N HIS A 170 -11.89 0.87 22.12
CA HIS A 170 -11.97 2.02 23.01
C HIS A 170 -12.69 3.23 22.41
N SER A 171 -13.11 3.16 21.15
CA SER A 171 -13.87 4.22 20.48
C SER A 171 -15.22 4.45 21.16
N ASN A 172 -15.68 5.70 21.17
CA ASN A 172 -16.99 6.08 21.70
C ASN A 172 -18.13 5.85 20.71
N LYS A 173 -17.84 5.27 19.54
CA LYS A 173 -18.85 4.95 18.52
C LYS A 173 -19.76 3.81 18.97
N LYS A 174 -21.05 3.91 18.66
CA LYS A 174 -22.06 2.90 19.06
C LYS A 174 -21.97 1.63 18.22
N HIS A 175 -21.76 1.78 16.92
CA HIS A 175 -21.63 0.69 15.97
C HIS A 175 -20.15 0.53 15.62
N LYS A 176 -19.60 -0.65 15.90
CA LYS A 176 -18.17 -0.97 15.71
C LYS A 176 -18.04 -2.22 14.86
N ILE A 177 -17.35 -2.12 13.74
CA ILE A 177 -17.22 -3.20 12.77
C ILE A 177 -15.76 -3.62 12.67
N ILE A 178 -15.49 -4.92 12.71
CA ILE A 178 -14.19 -5.51 12.38
C ILE A 178 -14.32 -6.33 11.10
N GLY A 179 -13.38 -6.11 10.17
CA GLY A 179 -13.25 -6.93 8.97
C GLY A 179 -11.82 -7.45 8.79
N PHE A 180 -11.71 -8.70 8.38
CA PHE A 180 -10.44 -9.39 8.16
C PHE A 180 -10.51 -10.41 7.03
N ASN A 181 -9.36 -10.76 6.46
CA ASN A 181 -9.25 -11.88 5.54
C ASN A 181 -9.28 -13.18 6.36
N GLN A 182 -10.34 -13.97 6.20
CA GLN A 182 -10.54 -15.23 6.93
C GLN A 182 -9.53 -16.31 6.54
N GLU A 183 -8.90 -16.18 5.39
CA GLU A 183 -7.89 -17.13 4.90
C GLU A 183 -6.46 -16.75 5.33
N ASP A 184 -6.29 -15.61 6.01
CA ASP A 184 -5.01 -15.22 6.58
C ASP A 184 -4.73 -16.04 7.85
N GLU A 185 -3.51 -16.52 8.01
CA GLU A 185 -3.08 -17.31 9.17
C GLU A 185 -3.25 -16.61 10.54
N HIS A 186 -3.42 -15.28 10.51
CA HIS A 186 -3.63 -14.45 11.70
C HIS A 186 -5.08 -13.96 11.85
N ALA A 187 -6.02 -14.52 11.07
CA ALA A 187 -7.43 -14.14 11.10
C ALA A 187 -8.02 -14.21 12.52
N ASP A 188 -7.78 -15.30 13.24
CA ASP A 188 -8.29 -15.52 14.60
C ASP A 188 -7.78 -14.46 15.60
N PHE A 189 -6.52 -14.01 15.43
CA PHE A 189 -5.96 -12.97 16.27
C PHE A 189 -6.71 -11.64 16.11
N PHE A 190 -7.05 -11.23 14.88
CA PHE A 190 -7.79 -10.00 14.64
C PHE A 190 -9.29 -10.15 14.89
N GLY A 191 -9.84 -11.34 14.70
CA GLY A 191 -11.23 -11.68 15.04
C GLY A 191 -11.50 -11.75 16.55
N ALA A 192 -10.47 -11.84 17.39
CA ALA A 192 -10.62 -11.87 18.84
C ALA A 192 -10.90 -10.49 19.49
N PHE A 193 -10.71 -9.38 18.75
CA PHE A 193 -11.02 -8.04 19.25
C PHE A 193 -12.54 -7.80 19.34
N LYS A 194 -12.97 -7.01 20.32
CA LYS A 194 -14.39 -6.75 20.57
C LYS A 194 -14.95 -5.67 19.62
N ALA A 195 -16.05 -6.02 18.97
CA ALA A 195 -16.84 -5.11 18.13
C ALA A 195 -18.33 -5.46 18.24
N THR A 196 -19.21 -4.61 17.76
CA THR A 196 -20.66 -4.91 17.67
C THR A 196 -20.95 -5.88 16.54
N GLU A 197 -20.12 -5.86 15.52
CA GLU A 197 -20.25 -6.72 14.34
C GLU A 197 -18.85 -7.08 13.78
N GLN A 198 -18.74 -8.28 13.21
CA GLN A 198 -17.52 -8.75 12.58
C GLN A 198 -17.84 -9.45 11.26
N PHE A 199 -16.90 -9.42 10.32
CA PHE A 199 -16.97 -10.21 9.10
C PHE A 199 -15.59 -10.71 8.67
N GLY A 200 -15.57 -11.93 8.11
CA GLY A 200 -14.42 -12.51 7.44
C GLY A 200 -14.66 -12.59 5.93
N VAL A 201 -13.67 -12.20 5.14
CA VAL A 201 -13.67 -12.42 3.69
C VAL A 201 -13.04 -13.78 3.39
N ASN A 202 -13.78 -14.64 2.66
CA ASN A 202 -13.30 -15.95 2.22
C ASN A 202 -13.67 -16.12 0.74
N LEU A 203 -12.66 -16.37 -0.10
CA LEU A 203 -12.81 -16.55 -1.55
C LEU A 203 -12.43 -17.95 -2.04
N LYS A 204 -12.22 -18.93 -1.15
CA LYS A 204 -11.84 -20.31 -1.54
C LYS A 204 -12.80 -20.97 -2.55
N HIS A 205 -14.05 -20.54 -2.57
CA HIS A 205 -15.09 -21.07 -3.45
C HIS A 205 -15.75 -19.98 -4.31
N ALA A 206 -15.03 -18.91 -4.60
CA ALA A 206 -15.56 -17.71 -5.25
C ALA A 206 -15.66 -17.80 -6.79
N ASN A 207 -15.50 -18.99 -7.38
CA ASN A 207 -15.54 -19.20 -8.85
C ASN A 207 -14.72 -18.15 -9.63
N LEU A 208 -13.48 -17.95 -9.18
CA LEU A 208 -12.56 -16.94 -9.72
C LEU A 208 -12.25 -17.21 -11.20
N LYS A 209 -12.50 -16.20 -12.05
CA LYS A 209 -12.10 -16.19 -13.46
C LYS A 209 -11.20 -15.00 -13.71
N VAL A 210 -9.91 -15.25 -13.86
CA VAL A 210 -8.91 -14.22 -14.18
C VAL A 210 -8.81 -14.08 -15.69
N LEU A 211 -9.09 -12.90 -16.22
CA LEU A 211 -9.09 -12.55 -17.64
C LEU A 211 -8.19 -11.32 -17.84
N ASN A 212 -6.92 -11.52 -18.18
CA ASN A 212 -5.95 -10.41 -18.38
C ASN A 212 -6.02 -9.37 -17.24
N ASN A 213 -6.57 -8.18 -17.51
CA ASN A 213 -6.69 -7.07 -16.57
C ASN A 213 -8.02 -7.07 -15.80
N THR A 214 -8.78 -8.15 -15.85
CA THR A 214 -10.11 -8.24 -15.23
C THR A 214 -10.23 -9.55 -14.46
N THR A 215 -10.85 -9.51 -13.31
CA THR A 215 -11.19 -10.72 -12.57
C THR A 215 -12.68 -10.72 -12.22
N GLU A 216 -13.38 -11.81 -12.53
CA GLU A 216 -14.75 -12.08 -12.09
C GLU A 216 -14.70 -13.02 -10.88
N PHE A 217 -15.55 -12.79 -9.90
CA PHE A 217 -15.65 -13.64 -8.71
C PHE A 217 -17.05 -13.58 -8.11
N GLU A 218 -17.42 -14.64 -7.40
CA GLU A 218 -18.66 -14.71 -6.65
C GLU A 218 -18.43 -14.31 -5.18
N LEU A 219 -19.30 -13.44 -4.67
CA LEU A 219 -19.30 -13.04 -3.27
C LEU A 219 -20.74 -12.94 -2.77
N GLN A 220 -21.08 -13.73 -1.72
CA GLN A 220 -22.42 -13.72 -1.10
C GLN A 220 -23.57 -13.95 -2.10
N GLY A 221 -23.36 -14.85 -3.06
CA GLY A 221 -24.35 -15.22 -4.10
C GLY A 221 -24.47 -14.22 -5.26
N ASN A 222 -23.64 -13.19 -5.31
CA ASN A 222 -23.58 -12.24 -6.42
C ASN A 222 -22.26 -12.35 -7.16
N THR A 223 -22.27 -12.14 -8.47
CA THR A 223 -21.05 -12.07 -9.30
C THR A 223 -20.62 -10.62 -9.45
N TYR A 224 -19.34 -10.38 -9.19
CA TYR A 224 -18.71 -9.07 -9.34
C TYR A 224 -17.54 -9.15 -10.32
N LYS A 225 -17.26 -8.03 -10.97
CA LYS A 225 -16.16 -7.85 -11.90
C LYS A 225 -15.28 -6.68 -11.47
N VAL A 226 -13.97 -6.93 -11.44
CA VAL A 226 -12.95 -5.94 -11.08
C VAL A 226 -11.99 -5.76 -12.24
N HIS A 227 -11.77 -4.52 -12.67
CA HIS A 227 -10.87 -4.17 -13.79
C HIS A 227 -9.44 -3.87 -13.32
N LEU A 228 -8.97 -4.58 -12.30
CA LEU A 228 -7.62 -4.49 -11.78
C LEU A 228 -6.92 -5.85 -11.92
N PRO A 229 -5.68 -5.90 -12.43
CA PRO A 229 -4.96 -7.14 -12.61
C PRO A 229 -4.56 -7.80 -11.27
N GLY A 230 -4.55 -9.14 -11.28
CA GLY A 230 -4.09 -9.96 -10.15
C GLY A 230 -5.19 -10.40 -9.19
N GLU A 231 -5.15 -11.67 -8.85
CA GLU A 231 -6.09 -12.33 -7.93
C GLU A 231 -6.23 -11.62 -6.58
N PHE A 232 -5.13 -11.03 -6.06
CA PHE A 232 -5.14 -10.29 -4.80
C PHE A 232 -6.09 -9.07 -4.81
N ASN A 233 -6.41 -8.53 -5.99
CA ASN A 233 -7.37 -7.43 -6.10
C ASN A 233 -8.82 -7.90 -5.90
N THR A 234 -9.12 -9.18 -6.07
CA THR A 234 -10.44 -9.72 -5.68
C THR A 234 -10.64 -9.72 -4.17
N TYR A 235 -9.58 -10.04 -3.40
CA TYR A 235 -9.62 -9.91 -1.93
C TYR A 235 -9.77 -8.47 -1.48
N ASN A 236 -9.07 -7.52 -2.13
CA ASN A 236 -9.22 -6.09 -1.85
C ASN A 236 -10.64 -5.61 -2.14
N ALA A 237 -11.22 -6.03 -3.26
CA ALA A 237 -12.59 -5.70 -3.65
C ALA A 237 -13.62 -6.37 -2.72
N ALA A 238 -13.48 -7.66 -2.43
CA ALA A 238 -14.38 -8.38 -1.54
C ALA A 238 -14.41 -7.76 -0.13
N MET A 239 -13.25 -7.33 0.40
CA MET A 239 -13.16 -6.60 1.66
C MET A 239 -13.93 -5.28 1.59
N ALA A 240 -13.74 -4.51 0.51
CA ALA A 240 -14.42 -3.23 0.31
C ALA A 240 -15.94 -3.42 0.15
N ILE A 241 -16.38 -4.38 -0.67
CA ILE A 241 -17.80 -4.70 -0.90
C ILE A 241 -18.47 -5.13 0.41
N THR A 242 -17.85 -6.08 1.13
CA THR A 242 -18.44 -6.57 2.38
C THR A 242 -18.53 -5.46 3.43
N CYS A 243 -17.49 -4.60 3.53
CA CYS A 243 -17.53 -3.43 4.40
C CYS A 243 -18.66 -2.45 3.99
N ALA A 244 -18.80 -2.16 2.70
CA ALA A 244 -19.85 -1.30 2.20
C ALA A 244 -21.25 -1.87 2.50
N ASN A 245 -21.45 -3.19 2.36
CA ASN A 245 -22.68 -3.87 2.73
C ASN A 245 -23.02 -3.67 4.22
N LYS A 246 -22.02 -3.80 5.09
CA LYS A 246 -22.16 -3.57 6.54
C LYS A 246 -22.46 -2.10 6.88
N LEU A 247 -22.10 -1.18 6.01
CA LEU A 247 -22.41 0.25 6.12
C LEU A 247 -23.73 0.63 5.43
N GLY A 248 -24.49 -0.35 4.93
CA GLY A 248 -25.82 -0.15 4.37
C GLY A 248 -25.90 -0.06 2.84
N VAL A 249 -24.80 -0.25 2.12
CA VAL A 249 -24.81 -0.32 0.65
C VAL A 249 -25.08 -1.77 0.22
N VAL A 250 -26.34 -2.08 -0.07
CA VAL A 250 -26.76 -3.46 -0.39
C VAL A 250 -27.13 -3.66 -1.87
N ASP A 251 -27.25 -2.59 -2.64
CA ASP A 251 -27.58 -2.66 -4.08
C ASP A 251 -26.35 -3.10 -4.89
N THR A 252 -26.40 -4.34 -5.38
CA THR A 252 -25.31 -4.95 -6.17
C THR A 252 -25.02 -4.20 -7.46
N LYS A 253 -26.04 -3.55 -8.06
CA LYS A 253 -25.87 -2.75 -9.28
C LYS A 253 -25.03 -1.49 -8.99
N VAL A 254 -25.33 -0.79 -7.89
CA VAL A 254 -24.56 0.38 -7.44
C VAL A 254 -23.11 0.00 -7.17
N ILE A 255 -22.90 -1.16 -6.52
CA ILE A 255 -21.56 -1.68 -6.26
C ILE A 255 -20.82 -1.98 -7.57
N GLN A 256 -21.46 -2.69 -8.52
CA GLN A 256 -20.82 -3.03 -9.80
C GLN A 256 -20.51 -1.80 -10.63
N GLU A 257 -21.41 -0.83 -10.71
CA GLU A 257 -21.17 0.46 -11.38
C GLU A 257 -19.97 1.22 -10.77
N ALA A 258 -19.78 1.14 -9.46
CA ALA A 258 -18.59 1.69 -8.81
C ALA A 258 -17.31 0.96 -9.19
N LEU A 259 -17.34 -0.37 -9.24
CA LEU A 259 -16.20 -1.20 -9.64
C LEU A 259 -15.82 -0.98 -11.11
N ASP A 260 -16.79 -0.83 -12.00
CA ASP A 260 -16.57 -0.58 -13.43
C ASP A 260 -15.87 0.76 -13.72
N GLN A 261 -15.98 1.72 -12.79
CA GLN A 261 -15.29 3.01 -12.88
C GLN A 261 -13.84 2.96 -12.39
N ILE A 262 -13.40 1.85 -11.78
CA ILE A 262 -12.03 1.67 -11.26
C ILE A 262 -11.24 0.87 -12.28
N ILE A 263 -10.64 1.54 -13.25
CA ILE A 263 -9.83 0.92 -14.30
C ILE A 263 -8.34 0.87 -13.94
N GLU A 264 -7.90 1.75 -13.07
CA GLU A 264 -6.53 1.81 -12.56
C GLU A 264 -6.47 2.39 -11.14
N ILE A 265 -5.39 2.07 -10.43
CA ILE A 265 -4.99 2.72 -9.18
C ILE A 265 -3.55 3.17 -9.35
N PRO A 266 -3.21 4.45 -9.15
CA PRO A 266 -1.87 4.96 -9.44
C PRO A 266 -0.78 4.16 -8.73
N GLY A 267 0.17 3.61 -9.51
CA GLY A 267 1.29 2.82 -9.01
C GLY A 267 0.90 1.49 -8.33
N ARG A 268 -0.23 0.89 -8.66
CA ARG A 268 -0.67 -0.43 -8.17
C ARG A 268 -1.11 -1.29 -9.35
N MET A 269 -0.19 -2.10 -9.87
CA MET A 269 -0.39 -2.87 -11.11
C MET A 269 -0.97 -2.00 -12.23
N GLN A 270 -0.52 -0.74 -12.29
CA GLN A 270 -1.02 0.24 -13.23
C GLN A 270 -0.49 -0.04 -14.63
N LEU A 271 -1.39 -0.27 -15.58
CA LEU A 271 -1.03 -0.43 -17.00
C LEU A 271 -0.74 0.94 -17.60
N ILE A 272 0.41 1.09 -18.26
CA ILE A 272 0.81 2.29 -18.99
C ILE A 272 0.54 2.06 -20.47
N GLU A 273 -0.39 2.79 -21.03
CA GLU A 273 -0.76 2.69 -22.43
C GLU A 273 0.39 3.13 -23.35
N ASN A 274 0.58 2.40 -24.44
CA ASN A 274 1.59 2.71 -25.45
C ASN A 274 1.24 2.10 -26.81
N ASN A 275 1.96 2.51 -27.86
CA ASN A 275 1.79 2.05 -29.25
C ASN A 275 2.89 1.06 -29.70
N LYS A 276 3.76 0.59 -28.79
CA LYS A 276 4.88 -0.32 -29.12
C LYS A 276 4.49 -1.80 -29.11
N GLY A 277 3.21 -2.11 -28.79
CA GLY A 277 2.72 -3.49 -28.71
C GLY A 277 3.25 -4.28 -27.50
N ILE A 278 3.79 -3.60 -26.50
CA ILE A 278 4.23 -4.16 -25.23
C ILE A 278 3.23 -3.81 -24.12
N GLN A 279 3.14 -4.65 -23.10
CA GLN A 279 2.37 -4.31 -21.90
C GLN A 279 3.33 -3.80 -20.82
N VAL A 280 3.13 -2.57 -20.36
CA VAL A 280 4.00 -1.95 -19.34
C VAL A 280 3.21 -1.76 -18.05
N TYR A 281 3.63 -2.46 -17.00
CA TYR A 281 3.01 -2.37 -15.67
C TYR A 281 3.91 -1.62 -14.70
N LEU A 282 3.31 -0.73 -13.93
CA LEU A 282 3.94 -0.01 -12.84
C LEU A 282 3.33 -0.45 -11.51
N ASP A 283 4.18 -0.92 -10.57
CA ASP A 283 3.74 -1.32 -9.24
C ASP A 283 4.66 -0.78 -8.13
N TYR A 284 4.10 -0.57 -6.95
CA TYR A 284 4.86 -0.13 -5.79
C TYR A 284 5.67 -1.27 -5.15
N ALA A 285 5.02 -2.39 -4.85
CA ALA A 285 5.58 -3.66 -4.33
C ALA A 285 6.88 -3.52 -3.51
N PRO A 286 6.91 -2.78 -2.39
CA PRO A 286 8.13 -2.47 -1.65
C PRO A 286 8.61 -3.64 -0.77
N GLU A 287 7.84 -4.72 -0.69
CA GLU A 287 8.12 -5.89 0.14
C GLU A 287 8.07 -7.18 -0.68
N PRO A 288 8.82 -8.23 -0.29
CA PRO A 288 8.94 -9.48 -1.05
C PRO A 288 7.59 -10.11 -1.41
N HIS A 289 6.66 -10.18 -0.46
CA HIS A 289 5.32 -10.72 -0.72
C HIS A 289 4.56 -9.92 -1.81
N GLY A 290 4.64 -8.59 -1.78
CA GLY A 290 4.03 -7.72 -2.80
C GLY A 290 4.63 -7.95 -4.18
N MET A 291 5.96 -7.99 -4.28
CA MET A 291 6.67 -8.26 -5.52
C MET A 291 6.32 -9.64 -6.09
N ASN A 292 6.30 -10.68 -5.25
CA ASN A 292 5.91 -12.02 -5.67
C ASN A 292 4.48 -12.04 -6.23
N SER A 293 3.55 -11.35 -5.58
CA SER A 293 2.16 -11.27 -6.03
C SER A 293 2.02 -10.55 -7.37
N ALA A 294 2.75 -9.44 -7.56
CA ALA A 294 2.75 -8.67 -8.80
C ALA A 294 3.35 -9.48 -9.97
N LEU A 295 4.53 -10.09 -9.76
CA LEU A 295 5.19 -10.91 -10.77
C LEU A 295 4.38 -12.15 -11.12
N LYS A 296 3.80 -12.84 -10.13
CA LYS A 296 2.89 -13.95 -10.36
C LYS A 296 1.70 -13.53 -11.22
N ALA A 297 1.11 -12.37 -10.93
CA ALA A 297 -0.04 -11.89 -11.70
C ALA A 297 0.30 -11.67 -13.17
N VAL A 298 1.40 -10.98 -13.48
CA VAL A 298 1.81 -10.74 -14.89
C VAL A 298 2.32 -12.01 -15.56
N SER A 299 2.93 -12.95 -14.86
CA SER A 299 3.40 -14.22 -15.41
C SER A 299 2.28 -15.13 -15.89
N LEU A 300 1.08 -14.97 -15.38
CA LEU A 300 -0.12 -15.70 -15.80
C LEU A 300 -0.81 -15.08 -17.02
N MET A 301 -0.42 -13.87 -17.41
CA MET A 301 -0.96 -13.20 -18.59
C MET A 301 -0.26 -13.71 -19.87
N PRO A 302 -0.91 -13.69 -21.05
CA PRO A 302 -0.25 -14.00 -22.29
C PRO A 302 0.92 -13.05 -22.58
N HIS A 303 2.13 -13.59 -22.73
CA HIS A 303 3.33 -12.81 -23.05
C HIS A 303 4.38 -13.69 -23.76
N GLN A 304 5.33 -13.05 -24.47
CA GLN A 304 6.48 -13.74 -25.05
C GLN A 304 7.64 -13.77 -24.03
N LYS A 305 8.01 -12.62 -23.50
CA LYS A 305 9.03 -12.49 -22.44
C LYS A 305 8.55 -11.55 -21.36
N LEU A 306 9.00 -11.80 -20.13
CA LEU A 306 8.80 -10.96 -18.98
C LEU A 306 10.10 -10.25 -18.61
N ILE A 307 10.08 -8.91 -18.69
CA ILE A 307 11.18 -8.03 -18.30
C ILE A 307 10.81 -7.38 -16.97
N HIS A 308 11.67 -7.46 -15.97
CA HIS A 308 11.47 -6.87 -14.65
C HIS A 308 12.56 -5.85 -14.34
N VAL A 309 12.15 -4.61 -14.02
CA VAL A 309 13.02 -3.52 -13.56
C VAL A 309 12.70 -3.24 -12.10
N PHE A 310 13.69 -3.34 -11.22
CA PHE A 310 13.48 -3.07 -9.81
C PHE A 310 14.78 -2.75 -9.09
N GLY A 311 14.66 -2.21 -7.89
CA GLY A 311 15.73 -2.01 -6.94
C GLY A 311 15.32 -2.41 -5.54
N SER A 312 16.13 -2.06 -4.56
CA SER A 312 15.79 -2.19 -3.14
C SER A 312 16.21 -0.96 -2.37
N THR A 313 15.48 -0.67 -1.28
CA THR A 313 15.80 0.46 -0.42
C THR A 313 17.05 0.20 0.42
N GLY A 314 17.86 1.27 0.62
CA GLY A 314 18.97 1.31 1.56
C GLY A 314 18.58 1.89 2.93
N GLY A 315 19.53 2.56 3.60
CA GLY A 315 19.25 3.35 4.80
C GLY A 315 18.98 2.53 6.06
N HIS A 316 19.76 1.52 6.37
CA HIS A 316 19.57 0.65 7.55
C HIS A 316 18.19 -0.03 7.61
N ARG A 317 17.57 -0.26 6.46
CA ARG A 317 16.36 -1.06 6.34
C ARG A 317 16.75 -2.52 6.15
N ASP A 318 15.75 -3.40 6.33
CA ASP A 318 15.91 -4.85 6.22
C ASP A 318 16.69 -5.24 4.96
N THR A 319 17.96 -5.66 5.15
CA THR A 319 18.86 -6.05 4.06
C THR A 319 18.52 -7.43 3.53
N SER A 320 17.89 -8.30 4.34
CA SER A 320 17.52 -9.67 3.94
C SER A 320 16.53 -9.67 2.77
N LYS A 321 15.70 -8.65 2.66
CA LYS A 321 14.74 -8.52 1.55
C LYS A 321 15.40 -8.32 0.18
N ARG A 322 16.63 -7.78 0.11
CA ARG A 322 17.36 -7.59 -1.15
C ARG A 322 17.62 -8.93 -1.82
N PHE A 323 18.12 -9.88 -1.02
CA PHE A 323 18.35 -11.24 -1.47
C PHE A 323 17.04 -11.94 -1.90
N GLU A 324 15.97 -11.79 -1.12
CA GLU A 324 14.66 -12.34 -1.47
C GLU A 324 14.06 -11.71 -2.74
N PHE A 325 14.27 -10.44 -3.00
CA PHE A 325 13.86 -9.80 -4.25
C PHE A 325 14.54 -10.43 -5.46
N GLY A 326 15.86 -10.72 -5.36
CA GLY A 326 16.60 -11.42 -6.40
C GLY A 326 16.03 -12.81 -6.68
N LYS A 327 15.79 -13.60 -5.62
CA LYS A 327 15.15 -14.92 -5.73
C LYS A 327 13.78 -14.84 -6.40
N ILE A 328 12.91 -13.97 -5.91
CA ILE A 328 11.55 -13.83 -6.44
C ILE A 328 11.58 -13.44 -7.92
N SER A 329 12.34 -12.41 -8.27
CA SER A 329 12.44 -11.96 -9.66
C SER A 329 12.89 -13.07 -10.60
N SER A 330 13.90 -13.84 -10.18
CA SER A 330 14.46 -14.92 -10.99
C SER A 330 13.55 -16.14 -11.21
N ASN A 331 12.47 -16.27 -10.43
CA ASN A 331 11.46 -17.30 -10.66
C ASN A 331 10.55 -16.97 -11.86
N TYR A 332 10.40 -15.70 -12.21
CA TYR A 332 9.40 -15.24 -13.18
C TYR A 332 10.00 -14.59 -14.41
N ALA A 333 10.99 -13.70 -14.25
CA ALA A 333 11.46 -12.85 -15.33
C ALA A 333 12.48 -13.55 -16.25
N ASP A 334 12.40 -13.25 -17.56
CA ASP A 334 13.38 -13.66 -18.57
C ASP A 334 14.55 -12.66 -18.67
N THR A 335 14.26 -11.39 -18.35
CA THR A 335 15.27 -10.34 -18.23
C THR A 335 15.06 -9.57 -16.94
N ILE A 336 16.11 -9.43 -16.17
CA ILE A 336 16.13 -8.70 -14.90
C ILE A 336 17.05 -7.49 -15.05
N ILE A 337 16.56 -6.30 -14.74
CA ILE A 337 17.35 -5.09 -14.69
C ILE A 337 17.32 -4.55 -13.27
N ILE A 338 18.45 -4.66 -12.59
CA ILE A 338 18.64 -4.18 -11.22
C ILE A 338 19.01 -2.70 -11.29
N THR A 339 18.31 -1.85 -10.54
CA THR A 339 18.53 -0.41 -10.51
C THR A 339 18.38 0.17 -9.10
N ASN A 340 18.62 1.47 -8.95
CA ASN A 340 18.38 2.13 -7.67
C ASN A 340 16.88 2.27 -7.37
N ASP A 341 16.57 2.11 -6.10
CA ASP A 341 15.39 2.64 -5.41
C ASP A 341 15.88 3.72 -4.43
N ASP A 342 15.23 3.98 -3.32
CA ASP A 342 15.70 4.91 -2.29
C ASP A 342 16.94 4.36 -1.58
N VAL A 343 18.14 4.77 -1.98
CA VAL A 343 19.39 4.22 -1.46
C VAL A 343 19.87 4.87 -0.15
N TYR A 344 19.42 6.11 0.14
CA TYR A 344 19.77 6.87 1.35
C TYR A 344 21.30 7.01 1.53
N ASP A 345 21.84 6.43 2.62
CA ASP A 345 23.25 6.40 2.98
C ASP A 345 23.96 5.08 2.64
N SER A 346 23.28 4.17 1.96
CA SER A 346 23.86 2.90 1.50
C SER A 346 24.54 3.06 0.15
N GLU A 347 25.56 2.23 -0.09
CA GLU A 347 26.23 2.15 -1.39
C GLU A 347 25.33 1.41 -2.40
N PRO A 348 25.00 2.02 -3.56
CA PRO A 348 24.12 1.40 -4.55
C PRO A 348 24.64 0.06 -5.07
N GLY A 349 25.96 -0.06 -5.26
CA GLY A 349 26.59 -1.29 -5.72
C GLY A 349 26.43 -2.46 -4.76
N GLU A 350 26.46 -2.22 -3.44
CA GLU A 350 26.24 -3.26 -2.43
C GLU A 350 24.78 -3.75 -2.46
N ILE A 351 23.83 -2.84 -2.64
CA ILE A 351 22.42 -3.20 -2.78
C ILE A 351 22.22 -4.10 -4.01
N ALA A 352 22.81 -3.73 -5.13
CA ALA A 352 22.74 -4.51 -6.36
C ALA A 352 23.40 -5.89 -6.19
N ALA A 353 24.56 -5.96 -5.57
CA ALA A 353 25.28 -7.22 -5.32
C ALA A 353 24.47 -8.19 -4.42
N ASP A 354 23.76 -7.68 -3.39
CA ASP A 354 22.88 -8.49 -2.55
C ASP A 354 21.72 -9.10 -3.37
N ILE A 355 21.16 -8.33 -4.33
CA ILE A 355 20.11 -8.81 -5.24
C ILE A 355 20.67 -9.85 -6.21
N GLU A 356 21.82 -9.58 -6.83
CA GLU A 356 22.51 -10.52 -7.74
C GLU A 356 22.81 -11.85 -7.07
N LYS A 357 23.26 -11.80 -5.81
CA LYS A 357 23.49 -12.98 -4.99
C LYS A 357 22.19 -13.79 -4.82
N GLY A 358 21.06 -13.14 -4.56
CA GLY A 358 19.75 -13.80 -4.47
C GLY A 358 19.36 -14.50 -5.77
N ILE A 359 19.65 -13.90 -6.93
CA ILE A 359 19.43 -14.50 -8.25
C ILE A 359 20.34 -15.72 -8.44
N ALA A 360 21.62 -15.58 -8.14
CA ALA A 360 22.63 -16.62 -8.37
C ALA A 360 22.37 -17.88 -7.52
N GLU A 361 22.02 -17.70 -6.25
CA GLU A 361 21.80 -18.79 -5.29
C GLU A 361 20.40 -19.43 -5.40
N ASN A 362 19.49 -18.86 -6.21
CA ASN A 362 18.16 -19.43 -6.39
C ASN A 362 18.18 -20.66 -7.29
N GLN A 363 17.96 -21.84 -6.72
CA GLN A 363 17.88 -23.11 -7.47
C GLN A 363 16.60 -23.25 -8.31
N GLY A 364 15.53 -22.49 -7.97
CA GLY A 364 14.25 -22.47 -8.69
C GLY A 364 14.16 -21.43 -9.80
N ARG A 365 15.26 -20.73 -10.11
CA ARG A 365 15.28 -19.69 -11.14
C ARG A 365 14.97 -20.24 -12.53
N LYS A 366 14.38 -19.39 -13.38
CA LYS A 366 14.24 -19.73 -14.81
C LYS A 366 15.61 -19.97 -15.44
N GLU A 367 15.64 -20.77 -16.48
CA GLU A 367 16.84 -20.97 -17.31
C GLU A 367 17.08 -19.75 -18.21
N ASN A 368 18.36 -19.51 -18.54
CA ASN A 368 18.79 -18.46 -19.49
C ASN A 368 18.33 -17.02 -19.15
N ILE A 369 18.22 -16.69 -17.87
CA ILE A 369 17.88 -15.34 -17.44
C ILE A 369 18.99 -14.37 -17.86
N LYS A 370 18.62 -13.25 -18.50
CA LYS A 370 19.53 -12.12 -18.72
C LYS A 370 19.45 -11.18 -17.51
N VAL A 371 20.58 -10.93 -16.86
CA VAL A 371 20.68 -9.98 -15.73
C VAL A 371 21.55 -8.79 -16.15
N LEU A 372 21.04 -7.58 -15.91
CA LEU A 372 21.73 -6.31 -16.14
C LEU A 372 21.67 -5.50 -14.84
N THR A 373 22.75 -4.78 -14.52
CA THR A 373 22.81 -3.84 -13.39
C THR A 373 23.05 -2.45 -13.95
N ILE A 374 22.04 -1.59 -13.87
CA ILE A 374 22.05 -0.21 -14.37
C ILE A 374 21.54 0.68 -13.24
N LEU A 375 22.46 1.35 -12.53
CA LEU A 375 22.13 2.06 -11.30
C LEU A 375 21.28 3.32 -11.54
N ASP A 376 21.43 4.01 -12.69
CA ASP A 376 20.53 5.08 -13.05
C ASP A 376 19.15 4.51 -13.41
N ARG A 377 18.13 4.88 -12.63
CA ARG A 377 16.78 4.32 -12.77
C ARG A 377 16.13 4.70 -14.10
N LYS A 378 16.37 5.92 -14.60
CA LYS A 378 15.84 6.35 -15.89
C LYS A 378 16.48 5.59 -17.03
N GLU A 379 17.79 5.40 -16.98
CA GLU A 379 18.54 4.61 -17.97
C GLU A 379 18.13 3.12 -17.93
N ALA A 380 17.89 2.56 -16.73
CA ALA A 380 17.40 1.21 -16.57
C ALA A 380 16.03 1.01 -17.24
N ILE A 381 15.08 1.93 -17.02
CA ILE A 381 13.76 1.90 -17.66
C ILE A 381 13.88 2.06 -19.17
N GLN A 382 14.71 2.98 -19.63
CA GLN A 382 14.95 3.20 -21.05
C GLN A 382 15.52 1.93 -21.72
N THR A 383 16.49 1.30 -21.09
CA THR A 383 17.08 0.04 -21.57
C THR A 383 16.04 -1.08 -21.63
N ALA A 384 15.18 -1.17 -20.60
CA ALA A 384 14.10 -2.16 -20.60
C ALA A 384 13.12 -1.97 -21.76
N ILE A 385 12.71 -0.72 -22.04
CA ILE A 385 11.82 -0.38 -23.16
C ILE A 385 12.47 -0.69 -24.50
N GLN A 386 13.78 -0.45 -24.66
CA GLN A 386 14.52 -0.77 -25.88
C GLN A 386 14.71 -2.27 -26.12
N LEU A 387 14.79 -3.07 -25.04
CA LEU A 387 14.91 -4.53 -25.13
C LEU A 387 13.58 -5.20 -25.41
N ALA A 388 12.47 -4.61 -24.99
CA ALA A 388 11.14 -5.17 -25.12
C ALA A 388 10.68 -5.19 -26.59
N LYS A 389 10.00 -6.27 -26.95
CA LYS A 389 9.42 -6.49 -28.29
C LYS A 389 7.90 -6.60 -28.19
N PRO A 390 7.17 -6.37 -29.29
CA PRO A 390 5.72 -6.60 -29.29
C PRO A 390 5.37 -7.99 -28.75
N GLY A 391 4.41 -8.02 -27.81
CA GLY A 391 4.02 -9.23 -27.08
C GLY A 391 4.77 -9.50 -25.78
N ASP A 392 5.79 -8.68 -25.44
CA ASP A 392 6.45 -8.77 -24.14
C ASP A 392 5.68 -8.01 -23.05
N ILE A 393 5.90 -8.44 -21.79
CA ILE A 393 5.50 -7.68 -20.60
C ILE A 393 6.74 -7.06 -19.97
N LEU A 394 6.68 -5.76 -19.71
CA LEU A 394 7.61 -5.01 -18.89
C LEU A 394 6.93 -4.63 -17.57
N ILE A 395 7.47 -5.08 -16.45
CA ILE A 395 7.00 -4.63 -15.13
C ILE A 395 8.11 -3.88 -14.40
N ILE A 396 7.76 -2.71 -13.84
CA ILE A 396 8.66 -1.84 -13.08
C ILE A 396 8.12 -1.76 -11.65
N THR A 397 8.93 -2.17 -10.66
CA THR A 397 8.51 -2.16 -9.26
C THR A 397 9.42 -1.32 -8.36
N GLY A 398 8.91 -0.94 -7.19
CA GLY A 398 9.60 -0.21 -6.13
C GLY A 398 9.01 1.17 -5.86
N LYS A 399 8.92 2.03 -6.86
CA LYS A 399 8.48 3.42 -6.68
C LYS A 399 6.97 3.63 -6.83
N GLY A 400 6.32 2.92 -7.76
CA GLY A 400 4.88 3.09 -7.98
C GLY A 400 4.51 4.57 -8.19
N SER A 401 3.66 5.12 -7.32
CA SER A 401 3.19 6.52 -7.37
C SER A 401 4.00 7.50 -6.51
N GLU A 402 5.14 7.10 -5.96
CA GLU A 402 5.95 8.00 -5.14
C GLU A 402 6.52 9.17 -5.95
N GLN A 403 6.53 10.37 -5.35
CA GLN A 403 6.86 11.63 -6.03
C GLN A 403 8.31 12.07 -5.84
N PHE A 404 9.17 11.18 -5.37
CA PHE A 404 10.59 11.45 -5.15
C PHE A 404 11.41 10.16 -5.18
N LEU A 405 12.72 10.34 -5.43
CA LEU A 405 13.74 9.30 -5.33
C LEU A 405 14.85 9.81 -4.40
N VAL A 406 15.34 8.95 -3.50
CA VAL A 406 16.42 9.29 -2.57
C VAL A 406 17.72 8.69 -3.08
N LEU A 407 18.61 9.55 -3.55
CA LEU A 407 19.93 9.23 -4.06
C LEU A 407 20.97 9.07 -2.92
N PRO A 408 22.20 8.59 -3.22
CA PRO A 408 23.28 8.52 -2.25
C PRO A 408 23.48 9.84 -1.50
N GLY A 409 23.82 9.73 -0.20
CA GLY A 409 23.98 10.89 0.68
C GLY A 409 22.65 11.55 1.10
N ASN A 410 21.55 10.82 1.03
CA ASN A 410 20.20 11.29 1.39
C ASN A 410 19.69 12.45 0.51
N GLN A 411 20.24 12.62 -0.68
CA GLN A 411 19.78 13.64 -1.63
C GLN A 411 18.41 13.24 -2.18
N ARG A 412 17.39 14.01 -1.87
CA ARG A 412 16.04 13.80 -2.38
C ARG A 412 15.82 14.60 -3.66
N ILE A 413 15.48 13.92 -4.75
CA ILE A 413 15.11 14.52 -6.03
C ILE A 413 13.63 14.29 -6.30
N GLN A 414 13.01 15.18 -7.09
CA GLN A 414 11.66 14.96 -7.58
C GLN A 414 11.69 13.83 -8.60
N TRP A 415 10.75 12.90 -8.49
CA TRP A 415 10.61 11.74 -9.35
C TRP A 415 9.15 11.43 -9.58
N ASP A 416 8.79 11.08 -10.79
CA ASP A 416 7.48 10.58 -11.16
C ASP A 416 7.70 9.42 -12.14
N GLU A 417 7.52 8.20 -11.64
CA GLU A 417 7.79 6.98 -12.40
C GLU A 417 6.88 6.88 -13.63
N LYS A 418 5.57 7.12 -13.46
CA LYS A 418 4.59 7.06 -14.56
C LYS A 418 4.99 8.01 -15.67
N ARG A 419 5.24 9.27 -15.34
CA ARG A 419 5.63 10.29 -16.30
C ARG A 419 6.94 9.95 -17.00
N THR A 420 7.92 9.43 -16.25
CA THR A 420 9.21 9.00 -16.82
C THR A 420 9.01 7.89 -17.86
N ILE A 421 8.18 6.89 -17.55
CA ILE A 421 7.86 5.79 -18.48
C ILE A 421 7.13 6.33 -19.71
N GLU A 422 6.12 7.17 -19.54
CA GLU A 422 5.35 7.78 -20.63
C GLU A 422 6.23 8.63 -21.58
N GLU A 423 7.20 9.38 -21.03
CA GLU A 423 8.17 10.15 -21.82
C GLU A 423 9.11 9.25 -22.63
N LEU A 424 9.53 8.11 -22.07
CA LEU A 424 10.44 7.16 -22.74
C LEU A 424 9.72 6.26 -23.76
N LEU A 425 8.41 6.11 -23.67
CA LEU A 425 7.59 5.34 -24.60
C LEU A 425 7.23 6.12 -25.90
N LYS A 426 7.35 7.43 -25.87
CA LYS A 426 7.15 8.29 -27.06
C LYS A 426 8.26 8.08 -28.09
#